data_255a0ba8ac6d217085a673f8fd3147be
#
_entry.id   255a0ba8ac6d217085a673f8fd3147be
#
_cell.length_a   1.000
_cell.length_b   1.000
_cell.length_c   1.000
_cell.angle_alpha   90.00
_cell.angle_beta   90.00
_cell.angle_gamma   90.00
#
_symmetry.space_group_name_H-M   'P 1'
#
loop_
_entity.id
_entity.type
_entity.pdbx_description
1 polymer ?
#
loop_
_entity_poly.entity_id
_entity_poly.type
_entity_poly.pdbx_seq_one_letter_code
_entity_poly.pdbx_strand_id
1 'polypeptide(L)'
;VQSLGNEPTHSSLAADGRYLFVANYSVLEDPGGSLAVLPVDANGKLSAPVQLSGHPSSRVNPERQASNHVHSVVSSPDGKYVFVQDLGADKIFAYHYDPKANPELPLTPANPASVQLPPGSGPRHLLFSADGKHAWLTTEMSAQVAVFDYNDGKLSQTQLVEFAAGQPVSDKAGAALHASSDGKFLYVSNRGTANQMLVFSIDPATAHLKELQRRSVEGDHPREFSLDPSGKFLLIANQKSNQIVVVERDPKTGLLGKTVQKLPIDAPSDLKFLVRQ
;
A
#
# COMPACT_ATOMS: atom_id res chain seq x y z
N VAL A 1 21.15 10.22 2.08
CA VAL A 1 20.51 10.60 3.34
C VAL A 1 19.93 9.33 3.97
N GLN A 2 19.98 9.20 5.29
CA GLN A 2 19.41 8.07 6.03
C GLN A 2 18.01 8.44 6.52
N SER A 3 17.08 7.48 6.50
CA SER A 3 15.72 7.64 7.06
C SER A 3 15.67 7.54 8.60
N LEU A 4 16.82 7.22 9.22
CA LEU A 4 16.97 6.99 10.67
C LEU A 4 16.03 5.89 11.22
N GLY A 5 15.70 4.91 10.38
CA GLY A 5 14.99 3.69 10.73
C GLY A 5 15.52 2.51 9.93
N ASN A 6 15.08 1.30 10.26
CA ASN A 6 15.49 0.08 9.59
C ASN A 6 14.42 -0.37 8.59
N GLU A 7 14.88 -1.02 7.50
CA GLU A 7 14.03 -1.62 6.47
C GLU A 7 13.03 -0.64 5.86
N PRO A 8 13.48 0.46 5.22
CA PRO A 8 12.58 1.35 4.51
C PRO A 8 11.84 0.57 3.42
N THR A 9 10.52 0.51 3.54
CA THR A 9 9.66 -0.36 2.74
C THR A 9 8.81 0.39 1.74
N HIS A 10 8.48 1.66 2.04
CA HIS A 10 7.65 2.50 1.18
C HIS A 10 8.05 3.96 1.34
N SER A 11 7.86 4.73 0.29
CA SER A 11 8.02 6.18 0.36
C SER A 11 7.01 6.89 -0.53
N SER A 12 6.60 8.10 -0.13
CA SER A 12 5.76 8.97 -0.94
C SER A 12 6.14 10.43 -0.74
N LEU A 13 5.98 11.25 -1.79
CA LEU A 13 6.13 12.68 -1.67
C LEU A 13 4.85 13.32 -1.09
N ALA A 14 5.03 14.36 -0.28
CA ALA A 14 3.94 15.25 0.06
C ALA A 14 3.34 15.86 -1.23
N ALA A 15 2.05 16.19 -1.22
CA ALA A 15 1.37 16.73 -2.38
C ALA A 15 2.01 18.03 -2.94
N ASP A 16 2.66 18.80 -2.08
CA ASP A 16 3.38 20.03 -2.45
C ASP A 16 4.87 19.81 -2.79
N GLY A 17 5.33 18.55 -2.75
CA GLY A 17 6.70 18.15 -3.08
C GLY A 17 7.78 18.57 -2.07
N ARG A 18 7.43 19.19 -0.93
CA ARG A 18 8.39 19.69 0.05
C ARG A 18 8.96 18.67 1.01
N TYR A 19 8.32 17.53 1.14
CA TYR A 19 8.77 16.45 2.01
C TYR A 19 8.63 15.08 1.35
N LEU A 20 9.57 14.21 1.65
CA LEU A 20 9.47 12.77 1.41
C LEU A 20 9.11 12.10 2.72
N PHE A 21 8.03 11.35 2.72
CA PHE A 21 7.64 10.45 3.80
C PHE A 21 8.24 9.06 3.55
N VAL A 22 8.85 8.47 4.57
CA VAL A 22 9.45 7.13 4.49
C VAL A 22 8.88 6.25 5.59
N ALA A 23 8.32 5.13 5.19
CA ALA A 23 7.89 4.07 6.08
C ALA A 23 9.07 3.13 6.35
N ASN A 24 9.57 3.10 7.57
CA ASN A 24 10.58 2.15 8.04
C ASN A 24 9.87 0.99 8.73
N TYR A 25 9.94 -0.19 8.13
CA TYR A 25 9.21 -1.36 8.63
C TYR A 25 9.79 -1.89 9.93
N SER A 26 11.09 -2.07 9.97
CA SER A 26 11.89 -2.66 11.04
C SER A 26 11.39 -4.01 11.56
N VAL A 27 12.23 -5.00 11.56
CA VAL A 27 11.98 -6.27 12.25
C VAL A 27 12.52 -6.27 13.68
N LEU A 28 13.18 -5.18 14.11
CA LEU A 28 13.68 -5.00 15.46
C LEU A 28 12.52 -4.58 16.37
N GLU A 29 12.48 -5.13 17.59
CA GLU A 29 11.45 -4.77 18.58
C GLU A 29 11.64 -3.36 19.14
N ASP A 30 12.88 -2.93 19.27
CA ASP A 30 13.23 -1.60 19.79
C ASP A 30 14.37 -1.02 18.92
N PRO A 31 14.16 0.14 18.28
CA PRO A 31 13.03 1.07 18.42
C PRO A 31 11.74 0.67 17.67
N GLY A 32 11.69 -0.42 16.91
CA GLY A 32 10.55 -0.79 16.10
C GLY A 32 10.45 0.01 14.79
N GLY A 33 9.30 -0.07 14.14
CA GLY A 33 9.02 0.66 12.90
C GLY A 33 8.78 2.14 13.13
N SER A 34 8.98 2.97 12.10
CA SER A 34 8.78 4.41 12.21
C SER A 34 8.37 5.06 10.90
N LEU A 35 7.69 6.19 11.01
CA LEU A 35 7.53 7.16 9.93
C LEU A 35 8.66 8.18 10.02
N ALA A 36 9.40 8.41 8.93
CA ALA A 36 10.36 9.49 8.82
C ALA A 36 9.90 10.55 7.83
N VAL A 37 10.12 11.82 8.15
CA VAL A 37 9.75 12.98 7.32
C VAL A 37 11.03 13.72 6.94
N LEU A 38 11.37 13.69 5.65
CA LEU A 38 12.58 14.27 5.10
C LEU A 38 12.27 15.50 4.23
N PRO A 39 12.84 16.68 4.51
CA PRO A 39 12.70 17.84 3.64
C PRO A 39 13.31 17.60 2.25
N VAL A 40 12.63 18.12 1.22
CA VAL A 40 13.06 18.12 -0.18
C VAL A 40 13.25 19.56 -0.62
N ASP A 41 14.43 19.91 -1.11
CA ASP A 41 14.71 21.25 -1.63
C ASP A 41 14.18 21.45 -3.07
N ALA A 42 14.27 22.67 -3.58
CA ALA A 42 13.81 23.03 -4.92
C ALA A 42 14.52 22.27 -6.07
N ASN A 43 15.68 21.65 -5.79
CA ASN A 43 16.44 20.84 -6.74
C ASN A 43 16.17 19.34 -6.57
N GLY A 44 15.24 18.95 -5.69
CA GLY A 44 14.91 17.55 -5.39
C GLY A 44 15.90 16.87 -4.43
N LYS A 45 16.81 17.61 -3.78
CA LYS A 45 17.78 17.06 -2.83
C LYS A 45 17.14 16.86 -1.46
N LEU A 46 17.34 15.68 -0.88
CA LEU A 46 16.86 15.32 0.46
C LEU A 46 17.81 15.84 1.55
N SER A 47 17.23 16.35 2.63
CA SER A 47 17.90 16.66 3.90
C SER A 47 17.64 15.55 4.94
N ALA A 48 18.34 15.63 6.08
CA ALA A 48 18.10 14.73 7.20
C ALA A 48 16.63 14.82 7.67
N PRO A 49 16.06 13.74 8.23
CA PRO A 49 14.70 13.78 8.76
C PRO A 49 14.54 14.87 9.82
N VAL A 50 13.46 15.63 9.73
CA VAL A 50 13.06 16.64 10.74
C VAL A 50 12.06 16.07 11.73
N GLN A 51 11.36 14.98 11.37
CA GLN A 51 10.40 14.32 12.24
C GLN A 51 10.50 12.80 12.12
N LEU A 52 10.43 12.12 13.27
CA LEU A 52 10.28 10.68 13.39
C LEU A 52 9.06 10.38 14.26
N SER A 53 8.22 9.46 13.85
CA SER A 53 7.02 9.04 14.60
C SER A 53 6.96 7.53 14.67
N GLY A 54 6.93 6.99 15.89
CA GLY A 54 6.63 5.59 16.18
C GLY A 54 5.21 5.42 16.72
N HIS A 55 4.70 4.20 16.68
CA HIS A 55 3.35 3.88 17.12
C HIS A 55 3.36 2.73 18.14
N PRO A 56 2.37 2.61 19.01
CA PRO A 56 2.23 1.43 19.84
C PRO A 56 1.76 0.23 19.01
N SER A 57 2.40 -0.94 19.21
CA SER A 57 2.00 -2.19 18.56
C SER A 57 0.74 -2.78 19.18
N SER A 58 0.01 -3.61 18.41
CA SER A 58 -1.18 -4.33 18.88
C SER A 58 -0.84 -5.53 19.75
N ARG A 59 0.32 -6.16 19.51
CA ARG A 59 0.79 -7.38 20.18
C ARG A 59 -0.16 -8.58 20.08
N VAL A 60 -1.07 -8.56 19.11
CA VAL A 60 -2.04 -9.65 18.89
C VAL A 60 -1.34 -10.89 18.37
N ASN A 61 -0.40 -10.72 17.44
CA ASN A 61 0.46 -11.79 16.95
C ASN A 61 1.89 -11.57 17.48
N PRO A 62 2.39 -12.45 18.38
CA PRO A 62 3.69 -12.25 19.00
C PRO A 62 4.87 -12.34 18.05
N GLU A 63 4.72 -13.04 16.90
CA GLU A 63 5.79 -13.18 15.91
C GLU A 63 5.83 -12.01 14.91
N ARG A 64 4.66 -11.42 14.61
CA ARG A 64 4.52 -10.42 13.54
C ARG A 64 4.17 -9.02 14.03
N GLN A 65 3.80 -8.89 15.31
CA GLN A 65 3.30 -7.65 15.91
C GLN A 65 3.88 -7.40 17.32
N ALA A 66 5.06 -7.96 17.61
CA ALA A 66 5.78 -7.69 18.86
C ALA A 66 6.11 -6.18 18.98
N SER A 67 6.41 -5.53 17.87
CA SER A 67 6.59 -4.09 17.72
C SER A 67 5.70 -3.53 16.61
N ASN A 68 5.69 -2.21 16.46
CA ASN A 68 5.06 -1.55 15.32
C ASN A 68 5.90 -1.76 14.04
N HIS A 69 5.22 -1.80 12.90
CA HIS A 69 5.80 -2.02 11.58
C HIS A 69 5.13 -1.10 10.56
N VAL A 70 5.65 0.11 10.40
CA VAL A 70 5.12 1.07 9.43
C VAL A 70 5.39 0.55 8.03
N HIS A 71 4.33 0.13 7.32
CA HIS A 71 4.47 -0.54 6.03
C HIS A 71 4.33 0.41 4.84
N SER A 72 3.44 1.37 4.92
CA SER A 72 3.30 2.38 3.87
C SER A 72 2.82 3.71 4.43
N VAL A 73 3.00 4.76 3.63
CA VAL A 73 2.58 6.12 3.95
C VAL A 73 2.09 6.80 2.69
N VAL A 74 0.92 7.44 2.74
CA VAL A 74 0.31 8.12 1.59
C VAL A 74 -0.34 9.43 2.02
N SER A 75 -0.23 10.45 1.15
CA SER A 75 -0.98 11.70 1.31
C SER A 75 -2.44 11.51 0.89
N SER A 76 -3.35 12.22 1.55
CA SER A 76 -4.72 12.36 1.08
C SER A 76 -4.77 13.09 -0.28
N PRO A 77 -5.82 12.88 -1.08
CA PRO A 77 -5.96 13.54 -2.39
C PRO A 77 -5.97 15.08 -2.32
N ASP A 78 -6.46 15.64 -1.22
CA ASP A 78 -6.48 17.09 -0.97
C ASP A 78 -5.15 17.64 -0.40
N GLY A 79 -4.19 16.75 -0.11
CA GLY A 79 -2.87 17.10 0.41
C GLY A 79 -2.84 17.62 1.85
N LYS A 80 -3.95 17.55 2.58
CA LYS A 80 -4.05 18.07 3.96
C LYS A 80 -3.70 17.04 5.02
N TYR A 81 -3.78 15.76 4.68
CA TYR A 81 -3.57 14.65 5.62
C TYR A 81 -2.56 13.65 5.07
N VAL A 82 -1.94 12.94 5.99
CA VAL A 82 -1.04 11.82 5.70
C VAL A 82 -1.51 10.61 6.49
N PHE A 83 -1.69 9.49 5.78
CA PHE A 83 -2.12 8.21 6.34
C PHE A 83 -0.97 7.22 6.37
N VAL A 84 -0.78 6.60 7.51
CA VAL A 84 0.33 5.69 7.80
C VAL A 84 -0.22 4.32 8.19
N GLN A 85 0.06 3.33 7.37
CA GLN A 85 -0.39 1.96 7.57
C GLN A 85 0.64 1.23 8.43
N ASP A 86 0.26 0.88 9.66
CA ASP A 86 1.14 0.19 10.59
C ASP A 86 0.66 -1.26 10.81
N LEU A 87 1.37 -2.20 10.20
CA LEU A 87 1.05 -3.63 10.26
C LEU A 87 1.11 -4.14 11.71
N GLY A 88 2.10 -3.71 12.46
CA GLY A 88 2.29 -4.14 13.86
C GLY A 88 1.24 -3.58 14.81
N ALA A 89 0.60 -2.46 14.45
CA ALA A 89 -0.39 -1.79 15.29
C ALA A 89 -1.84 -2.19 14.97
N ASP A 90 -2.11 -2.86 13.85
CA ASP A 90 -3.44 -3.07 13.28
C ASP A 90 -4.21 -1.75 13.08
N LYS A 91 -3.51 -0.68 12.70
CA LYS A 91 -4.09 0.66 12.55
C LYS A 91 -3.60 1.36 11.29
N ILE A 92 -4.46 2.26 10.81
CA ILE A 92 -4.09 3.36 9.94
C ILE A 92 -3.99 4.59 10.84
N PHE A 93 -2.80 5.18 11.00
CA PHE A 93 -2.64 6.46 11.69
C PHE A 93 -2.89 7.60 10.72
N ALA A 94 -3.51 8.66 11.21
CA ALA A 94 -3.83 9.85 10.44
C ALA A 94 -3.14 11.07 11.06
N TYR A 95 -2.48 11.84 10.21
CA TYR A 95 -1.80 13.08 10.58
C TYR A 95 -2.35 14.23 9.74
N HIS A 96 -2.54 15.39 10.36
CA HIS A 96 -2.72 16.65 9.67
C HIS A 96 -1.35 17.14 9.18
N TYR A 97 -1.26 17.53 7.92
CA TYR A 97 -0.06 18.05 7.29
C TYR A 97 -0.11 19.56 7.18
N ASP A 98 0.70 20.27 7.96
CA ASP A 98 0.84 21.72 7.90
C ASP A 98 2.32 22.16 8.06
N PRO A 99 3.08 22.13 6.96
CA PRO A 99 4.48 22.54 6.98
C PRO A 99 4.69 24.06 7.10
N LYS A 100 3.61 24.86 7.00
CA LYS A 100 3.71 26.31 7.21
C LYS A 100 3.64 26.67 8.68
N ALA A 101 2.87 25.93 9.47
CA ALA A 101 2.78 26.12 10.91
C ALA A 101 4.11 25.78 11.59
N ASN A 102 4.72 24.63 11.24
CA ASN A 102 6.03 24.24 11.74
C ASN A 102 6.76 23.36 10.72
N PRO A 103 7.82 23.87 10.04
CA PRO A 103 8.57 23.09 9.06
C PRO A 103 9.40 21.95 9.66
N GLU A 104 9.70 21.98 10.98
CA GLU A 104 10.41 20.89 11.66
C GLU A 104 9.48 19.85 12.28
N LEU A 105 8.17 20.13 12.31
CA LEU A 105 7.13 19.21 12.78
C LEU A 105 5.90 19.34 11.86
N PRO A 106 6.02 19.01 10.55
CA PRO A 106 4.94 19.24 9.59
C PRO A 106 3.74 18.30 9.76
N LEU A 107 3.87 17.22 10.54
CA LEU A 107 2.82 16.27 10.82
C LEU A 107 2.40 16.33 12.30
N THR A 108 1.12 16.58 12.54
CA THR A 108 0.50 16.48 13.87
C THR A 108 -0.65 15.47 13.84
N PRO A 109 -0.95 14.74 14.94
CA PRO A 109 -2.05 13.79 14.95
C PRO A 109 -3.36 14.45 14.49
N ALA A 110 -4.09 13.79 13.57
CA ALA A 110 -5.41 14.24 13.13
C ALA A 110 -6.49 13.92 14.17
N ASN A 111 -7.72 14.29 13.89
CA ASN A 111 -8.88 13.92 14.70
C ASN A 111 -9.99 13.32 13.81
N PRO A 112 -10.20 11.97 13.86
CA PRO A 112 -9.53 10.98 14.71
C PRO A 112 -8.06 10.75 14.31
N ALA A 113 -7.21 10.42 15.30
CA ALA A 113 -5.78 10.17 15.07
C ALA A 113 -5.48 8.81 14.44
N SER A 114 -6.42 7.89 14.41
CA SER A 114 -6.26 6.57 13.79
C SER A 114 -7.60 5.89 13.49
N VAL A 115 -7.54 4.93 12.58
CA VAL A 115 -8.61 3.96 12.30
C VAL A 115 -8.14 2.58 12.76
N GLN A 116 -8.92 1.93 13.62
CA GLN A 116 -8.65 0.58 14.10
C GLN A 116 -9.17 -0.43 13.08
N LEU A 117 -8.35 -1.43 12.77
CA LEU A 117 -8.73 -2.60 11.98
C LEU A 117 -8.93 -3.84 12.88
N PRO A 118 -9.53 -4.91 12.37
CA PRO A 118 -9.63 -6.16 13.12
C PRO A 118 -8.27 -6.64 13.62
N PRO A 119 -8.18 -7.17 14.85
CA PRO A 119 -6.93 -7.66 15.42
C PRO A 119 -6.25 -8.70 14.53
N GLY A 120 -4.94 -8.58 14.33
CA GLY A 120 -4.16 -9.48 13.48
C GLY A 120 -4.37 -9.30 11.97
N SER A 121 -4.97 -8.18 11.54
CA SER A 121 -5.19 -7.92 10.12
C SER A 121 -3.92 -7.50 9.38
N GLY A 122 -3.06 -6.71 10.01
CA GLY A 122 -1.82 -6.23 9.43
C GLY A 122 -2.03 -5.31 8.22
N PRO A 123 -2.45 -4.04 8.41
CA PRO A 123 -2.62 -3.08 7.32
C PRO A 123 -1.31 -2.85 6.55
N ARG A 124 -1.39 -2.84 5.21
CA ARG A 124 -0.21 -2.86 4.37
C ARG A 124 -0.13 -1.68 3.40
N HIS A 125 -0.94 -1.64 2.37
CA HIS A 125 -0.97 -0.57 1.37
C HIS A 125 -2.36 0.06 1.29
N LEU A 126 -2.42 1.39 1.30
CA LEU A 126 -3.62 2.20 1.11
C LEU A 126 -3.57 2.89 -0.26
N LEU A 127 -4.68 2.89 -0.98
CA LEU A 127 -4.85 3.58 -2.26
C LEU A 127 -6.14 4.39 -2.23
N PHE A 128 -6.05 5.68 -2.57
CA PHE A 128 -7.23 6.52 -2.76
C PHE A 128 -7.81 6.36 -4.17
N SER A 129 -9.13 6.48 -4.28
CA SER A 129 -9.81 6.59 -5.57
C SER A 129 -9.43 7.89 -6.29
N ALA A 130 -9.54 7.89 -7.63
CA ALA A 130 -9.18 9.04 -8.44
C ALA A 130 -10.04 10.30 -8.15
N ASP A 131 -11.28 10.10 -7.70
CA ASP A 131 -12.18 11.19 -7.30
C ASP A 131 -11.92 11.70 -5.87
N GLY A 132 -11.02 11.04 -5.14
CA GLY A 132 -10.62 11.39 -3.79
C GLY A 132 -11.66 11.15 -2.71
N LYS A 133 -12.73 10.40 -2.99
CA LYS A 133 -13.83 10.18 -2.02
C LYS A 133 -13.75 8.84 -1.29
N HIS A 134 -12.99 7.91 -1.82
CA HIS A 134 -12.89 6.56 -1.30
C HIS A 134 -11.44 6.11 -1.19
N ALA A 135 -11.21 5.03 -0.45
CA ALA A 135 -9.90 4.38 -0.37
C ALA A 135 -10.05 2.87 -0.21
N TRP A 136 -9.03 2.14 -0.68
CA TRP A 136 -8.89 0.70 -0.52
C TRP A 136 -7.61 0.39 0.23
N LEU A 137 -7.67 -0.53 1.18
CA LEU A 137 -6.54 -0.98 1.97
C LEU A 137 -6.37 -2.49 1.84
N THR A 138 -5.18 -2.96 1.46
CA THR A 138 -4.83 -4.37 1.65
C THR A 138 -4.34 -4.63 3.07
N THR A 139 -4.79 -5.76 3.63
CA THR A 139 -4.24 -6.31 4.87
C THR A 139 -3.36 -7.51 4.53
N GLU A 140 -2.15 -7.54 5.10
CA GLU A 140 -1.20 -8.61 4.81
C GLU A 140 -1.59 -9.92 5.48
N MET A 141 -1.83 -9.87 6.79
CA MET A 141 -1.94 -11.07 7.62
C MET A 141 -3.31 -11.75 7.49
N SER A 142 -4.37 -10.98 7.28
CA SER A 142 -5.74 -11.52 7.11
C SER A 142 -6.15 -11.74 5.66
N ALA A 143 -5.37 -11.25 4.68
CA ALA A 143 -5.67 -11.32 3.24
C ALA A 143 -7.07 -10.76 2.91
N GLN A 144 -7.26 -9.48 3.22
CA GLN A 144 -8.51 -8.75 3.00
C GLN A 144 -8.25 -7.45 2.24
N VAL A 145 -9.31 -6.92 1.61
CA VAL A 145 -9.36 -5.52 1.18
C VAL A 145 -10.47 -4.83 1.96
N ALA A 146 -10.10 -3.80 2.72
CA ALA A 146 -11.06 -2.90 3.35
C ALA A 146 -11.34 -1.72 2.42
N VAL A 147 -12.60 -1.35 2.27
CA VAL A 147 -13.08 -0.19 1.51
C VAL A 147 -13.53 0.89 2.49
N PHE A 148 -13.15 2.12 2.22
CA PHE A 148 -13.48 3.26 3.06
C PHE A 148 -14.09 4.40 2.25
N ASP A 149 -15.03 5.10 2.85
CA ASP A 149 -15.33 6.49 2.49
C ASP A 149 -14.28 7.40 3.11
N TYR A 150 -13.81 8.38 2.36
CA TYR A 150 -12.90 9.41 2.83
C TYR A 150 -13.59 10.78 2.86
N ASN A 151 -13.48 11.47 3.97
CA ASN A 151 -13.96 12.84 4.11
C ASN A 151 -13.10 13.59 5.14
N ASP A 152 -12.39 14.63 4.68
CA ASP A 152 -11.62 15.58 5.49
C ASP A 152 -10.81 14.91 6.63
N GLY A 153 -9.89 14.03 6.25
CA GLY A 153 -9.01 13.30 7.17
C GLY A 153 -9.61 12.07 7.85
N LYS A 154 -10.89 11.79 7.64
CA LYS A 154 -11.57 10.64 8.24
C LYS A 154 -11.79 9.54 7.21
N LEU A 155 -11.40 8.31 7.57
CA LEU A 155 -11.73 7.07 6.84
C LEU A 155 -12.84 6.33 7.60
N SER A 156 -13.94 6.02 6.91
CA SER A 156 -15.08 5.25 7.45
C SER A 156 -15.23 3.96 6.64
N GLN A 157 -15.00 2.80 7.27
CA GLN A 157 -15.07 1.52 6.59
C GLN A 157 -16.50 1.21 6.15
N THR A 158 -16.68 0.87 4.87
CA THR A 158 -17.98 0.56 4.24
C THR A 158 -18.07 -0.89 3.79
N GLN A 159 -16.93 -1.54 3.49
CA GLN A 159 -16.88 -2.94 3.08
C GLN A 159 -15.59 -3.59 3.57
N LEU A 160 -15.63 -4.91 3.82
CA LEU A 160 -14.46 -5.75 4.03
C LEU A 160 -14.59 -6.99 3.14
N VAL A 161 -13.65 -7.19 2.22
CA VAL A 161 -13.62 -8.31 1.29
C VAL A 161 -12.53 -9.28 1.70
N GLU A 162 -12.89 -10.50 2.07
CA GLU A 162 -11.95 -11.57 2.37
C GLU A 162 -11.64 -12.36 1.10
N PHE A 163 -10.42 -12.26 0.58
CA PHE A 163 -10.04 -12.96 -0.64
C PHE A 163 -9.31 -14.29 -0.40
N ALA A 164 -9.11 -14.69 0.85
CA ALA A 164 -8.60 -16.01 1.25
C ALA A 164 -9.46 -16.61 2.38
N ALA A 165 -10.79 -16.38 2.34
CA ALA A 165 -11.73 -16.95 3.30
C ALA A 165 -11.68 -18.47 3.28
N GLY A 166 -11.63 -19.10 4.48
CA GLY A 166 -11.58 -20.56 4.62
C GLY A 166 -10.25 -21.20 4.17
N GLN A 167 -9.28 -20.43 3.70
CA GLN A 167 -7.97 -20.95 3.31
C GLN A 167 -7.01 -21.03 4.51
N PRO A 168 -6.00 -21.92 4.45
CA PRO A 168 -4.93 -21.97 5.45
C PRO A 168 -4.26 -20.61 5.64
N VAL A 169 -3.68 -20.38 6.82
CA VAL A 169 -2.93 -19.14 7.13
C VAL A 169 -1.76 -18.94 6.15
N SER A 170 -1.14 -20.04 5.69
CA SER A 170 -0.07 -20.00 4.68
C SER A 170 -0.47 -19.36 3.35
N ASP A 171 -1.76 -19.35 3.01
CA ASP A 171 -2.31 -18.74 1.80
C ASP A 171 -2.66 -17.26 1.98
N LYS A 172 -2.61 -16.76 3.22
CA LYS A 172 -2.97 -15.39 3.58
C LYS A 172 -1.73 -14.50 3.62
N ALA A 173 -1.50 -13.77 2.57
CA ALA A 173 -0.40 -12.79 2.51
C ALA A 173 -0.72 -11.69 1.50
N GLY A 174 -1.75 -10.88 1.78
CA GLY A 174 -2.11 -9.74 0.95
C GLY A 174 -0.91 -8.82 0.69
N ALA A 175 -0.76 -8.32 -0.54
CA ALA A 175 0.39 -7.52 -0.89
C ALA A 175 0.00 -6.18 -1.55
N ALA A 176 0.34 -5.97 -2.81
CA ALA A 176 0.06 -4.72 -3.51
C ALA A 176 -1.40 -4.61 -3.97
N LEU A 177 -1.84 -3.37 -4.21
CA LEU A 177 -3.10 -3.07 -4.88
C LEU A 177 -2.92 -1.88 -5.82
N HIS A 178 -3.55 -1.95 -7.00
CA HIS A 178 -3.59 -0.86 -7.98
C HIS A 178 -4.96 -0.81 -8.66
N ALA A 179 -5.48 0.40 -8.88
CA ALA A 179 -6.69 0.61 -9.66
C ALA A 179 -6.33 0.83 -11.14
N SER A 180 -7.24 0.46 -12.04
CA SER A 180 -7.15 0.88 -13.43
C SER A 180 -7.31 2.39 -13.56
N SER A 181 -6.70 2.99 -14.59
CA SER A 181 -6.74 4.44 -14.81
C SER A 181 -8.15 5.01 -15.02
N ASP A 182 -9.10 4.17 -15.46
CA ASP A 182 -10.51 4.53 -15.61
C ASP A 182 -11.34 4.33 -14.33
N GLY A 183 -10.72 3.87 -13.24
CA GLY A 183 -11.35 3.68 -11.93
C GLY A 183 -12.35 2.52 -11.84
N LYS A 184 -12.42 1.63 -12.86
CA LYS A 184 -13.44 0.56 -12.91
C LYS A 184 -13.00 -0.75 -12.28
N PHE A 185 -11.68 -0.97 -12.16
CA PHE A 185 -11.14 -2.25 -11.70
C PHE A 185 -10.06 -2.04 -10.66
N LEU A 186 -10.06 -2.88 -9.63
CA LEU A 186 -8.98 -2.98 -8.66
C LEU A 186 -8.28 -4.33 -8.82
N TYR A 187 -6.96 -4.30 -8.82
CA TYR A 187 -6.09 -5.48 -8.85
C TYR A 187 -5.42 -5.62 -7.49
N VAL A 188 -5.30 -6.85 -7.02
CA VAL A 188 -4.67 -7.17 -5.73
C VAL A 188 -3.79 -8.40 -5.90
N SER A 189 -2.58 -8.37 -5.37
CA SER A 189 -1.74 -9.56 -5.30
C SER A 189 -1.86 -10.25 -3.94
N ASN A 190 -1.93 -11.57 -3.94
CA ASN A 190 -1.85 -12.42 -2.76
C ASN A 190 -0.65 -13.36 -2.88
N ARG A 191 0.24 -13.28 -1.91
CA ARG A 191 1.45 -14.09 -1.78
C ARG A 191 1.12 -15.41 -1.07
N GLY A 192 1.97 -15.80 -0.12
CA GLY A 192 1.83 -17.08 0.58
C GLY A 192 1.99 -18.24 -0.38
N THR A 193 1.29 -19.32 -0.15
CA THR A 193 1.24 -20.47 -1.08
C THR A 193 0.22 -20.27 -2.19
N ALA A 194 -0.70 -19.30 -2.08
CA ALA A 194 -1.72 -19.00 -3.08
C ALA A 194 -1.14 -18.42 -4.37
N ASN A 195 -0.18 -17.50 -4.27
CA ASN A 195 0.51 -16.89 -5.41
C ASN A 195 -0.43 -16.47 -6.56
N GLN A 196 -1.35 -15.56 -6.24
CA GLN A 196 -2.47 -15.17 -7.13
C GLN A 196 -2.55 -13.66 -7.34
N MET A 197 -3.03 -13.28 -8.54
CA MET A 197 -3.65 -12.00 -8.81
C MET A 197 -5.16 -12.11 -8.70
N LEU A 198 -5.77 -11.14 -8.03
CA LEU A 198 -7.22 -10.99 -7.94
C LEU A 198 -7.64 -9.74 -8.70
N VAL A 199 -8.76 -9.84 -9.40
CA VAL A 199 -9.37 -8.73 -10.14
C VAL A 199 -10.75 -8.49 -9.57
N PHE A 200 -11.03 -7.24 -9.22
CA PHE A 200 -12.33 -6.80 -8.74
C PHE A 200 -12.90 -5.72 -9.66
N SER A 201 -14.21 -5.72 -9.87
CA SER A 201 -14.91 -4.53 -10.34
C SER A 201 -15.12 -3.57 -9.18
N ILE A 202 -15.07 -2.27 -9.48
CA ILE A 202 -15.34 -1.18 -8.54
C ILE A 202 -16.73 -0.63 -8.87
N ASP A 203 -17.62 -0.60 -7.88
CA ASP A 203 -18.90 0.12 -8.01
C ASP A 203 -18.63 1.63 -8.04
N PRO A 204 -19.09 2.36 -9.06
CA PRO A 204 -18.75 3.77 -9.22
C PRO A 204 -19.38 4.71 -8.18
N ALA A 205 -20.41 4.26 -7.45
CA ALA A 205 -21.10 5.10 -6.47
C ALA A 205 -20.58 4.86 -5.04
N THR A 206 -20.16 3.63 -4.73
CA THR A 206 -19.81 3.21 -3.37
C THR A 206 -18.36 2.76 -3.23
N ALA A 207 -17.63 2.64 -4.34
CA ALA A 207 -16.32 2.03 -4.44
C ALA A 207 -16.24 0.58 -3.95
N HIS A 208 -17.40 -0.06 -3.69
CA HIS A 208 -17.46 -1.46 -3.28
C HIS A 208 -16.91 -2.38 -4.34
N LEU A 209 -16.31 -3.47 -3.89
CA LEU A 209 -15.60 -4.43 -4.71
C LEU A 209 -16.44 -5.71 -4.91
N LYS A 210 -16.43 -6.21 -6.14
CA LYS A 210 -16.94 -7.53 -6.49
C LYS A 210 -15.87 -8.29 -7.25
N GLU A 211 -15.47 -9.47 -6.76
CA GLU A 211 -14.47 -10.30 -7.42
C GLU A 211 -14.94 -10.76 -8.79
N LEU A 212 -14.05 -10.63 -9.78
CA LEU A 212 -14.26 -11.04 -11.17
C LEU A 212 -13.38 -12.22 -11.56
N GLN A 213 -12.13 -12.26 -11.05
CA GLN A 213 -11.15 -13.26 -11.49
C GLN A 213 -10.10 -13.52 -10.42
N ARG A 214 -9.64 -14.77 -10.36
CA ARG A 214 -8.38 -15.20 -9.75
C ARG A 214 -7.50 -15.81 -10.81
N ARG A 215 -6.23 -15.43 -10.82
CA ARG A 215 -5.25 -15.91 -11.78
C ARG A 215 -3.95 -16.23 -11.07
N SER A 216 -3.32 -17.38 -11.41
CA SER A 216 -1.96 -17.68 -10.98
C SER A 216 -1.00 -16.60 -11.48
N VAL A 217 -0.01 -16.24 -10.66
CA VAL A 217 1.09 -15.32 -11.06
C VAL A 217 2.18 -16.01 -11.86
N GLU A 218 2.09 -17.34 -12.03
CA GLU A 218 3.07 -18.20 -12.71
C GLU A 218 4.50 -18.01 -12.17
N GLY A 219 4.58 -17.80 -10.86
CA GLY A 219 5.80 -17.57 -10.09
C GLY A 219 5.52 -17.62 -8.60
N ASP A 220 6.47 -17.14 -7.81
CA ASP A 220 6.38 -17.14 -6.35
C ASP A 220 6.59 -15.74 -5.77
N HIS A 221 5.76 -15.40 -4.78
CA HIS A 221 5.79 -14.19 -3.99
C HIS A 221 5.58 -12.90 -4.82
N PRO A 222 4.38 -12.70 -5.41
CA PRO A 222 4.03 -11.49 -6.16
C PRO A 222 3.97 -10.28 -5.20
N ARG A 223 5.16 -9.70 -4.91
CA ARG A 223 5.30 -8.64 -3.91
C ARG A 223 4.72 -7.33 -4.39
N GLU A 224 4.92 -7.03 -5.68
CA GLU A 224 4.43 -5.84 -6.35
C GLU A 224 4.02 -6.17 -7.79
N PHE A 225 3.20 -5.33 -8.39
CA PHE A 225 2.85 -5.39 -9.81
C PHE A 225 2.52 -3.98 -10.30
N SER A 226 2.50 -3.77 -11.60
CA SER A 226 2.12 -2.48 -12.16
C SER A 226 1.34 -2.66 -13.45
N LEU A 227 0.33 -1.81 -13.66
CA LEU A 227 -0.33 -1.66 -14.95
C LEU A 227 0.56 -0.83 -15.87
N ASP A 228 0.76 -1.27 -17.11
CA ASP A 228 1.48 -0.46 -18.09
C ASP A 228 0.69 0.82 -18.44
N PRO A 229 1.34 1.88 -18.93
CA PRO A 229 0.66 3.14 -19.25
C PRO A 229 -0.46 3.03 -20.29
N SER A 230 -0.44 2.00 -21.16
CA SER A 230 -1.52 1.75 -22.14
C SER A 230 -2.73 1.06 -21.49
N GLY A 231 -2.58 0.52 -20.30
CA GLY A 231 -3.59 -0.27 -19.58
C GLY A 231 -3.89 -1.62 -20.22
N LYS A 232 -3.06 -2.08 -21.18
CA LYS A 232 -3.24 -3.36 -21.90
C LYS A 232 -2.46 -4.51 -21.29
N PHE A 233 -1.50 -4.21 -20.43
CA PHE A 233 -0.65 -5.21 -19.80
C PHE A 233 -0.57 -4.96 -18.28
N LEU A 234 -0.35 -6.05 -17.56
CA LEU A 234 -0.01 -6.03 -16.14
C LEU A 234 1.30 -6.80 -15.96
N LEU A 235 2.26 -6.17 -15.28
CA LEU A 235 3.57 -6.72 -14.98
C LEU A 235 3.60 -7.16 -13.53
N ILE A 236 3.91 -8.43 -13.24
CA ILE A 236 3.90 -9.03 -11.92
C ILE A 236 5.34 -9.30 -11.48
N ALA A 237 5.78 -8.66 -10.40
CA ALA A 237 7.08 -8.87 -9.79
C ALA A 237 7.04 -10.05 -8.82
N ASN A 238 7.45 -11.22 -9.29
CA ASN A 238 7.53 -12.46 -8.52
C ASN A 238 8.88 -12.53 -7.82
N GLN A 239 8.97 -11.98 -6.62
CA GLN A 239 10.24 -11.74 -5.92
C GLN A 239 11.04 -13.01 -5.66
N LYS A 240 10.41 -14.10 -5.20
CA LYS A 240 11.12 -15.34 -4.83
C LYS A 240 11.43 -16.24 -6.02
N SER A 241 10.74 -16.07 -7.15
CA SER A 241 11.06 -16.80 -8.37
C SER A 241 11.91 -16.01 -9.35
N ASN A 242 12.43 -14.84 -8.94
CA ASN A 242 13.40 -14.04 -9.70
C ASN A 242 12.93 -13.73 -11.12
N GLN A 243 11.67 -13.27 -11.26
CA GLN A 243 11.12 -12.96 -12.58
C GLN A 243 10.01 -11.91 -12.53
N ILE A 244 9.86 -11.20 -13.64
CA ILE A 244 8.66 -10.43 -13.95
C ILE A 244 7.85 -11.22 -14.97
N VAL A 245 6.56 -11.41 -14.69
CA VAL A 245 5.60 -12.02 -15.62
C VAL A 245 4.71 -10.92 -16.19
N VAL A 246 4.68 -10.79 -17.53
CA VAL A 246 3.85 -9.83 -18.24
C VAL A 246 2.62 -10.55 -18.78
N VAL A 247 1.44 -10.07 -18.42
CA VAL A 247 0.16 -10.66 -18.83
C VAL A 247 -0.68 -9.64 -19.57
N GLU A 248 -1.43 -10.12 -20.57
CA GLU A 248 -2.43 -9.28 -21.25
C GLU A 248 -3.53 -8.86 -20.26
N ARG A 249 -4.05 -7.67 -20.45
CA ARG A 249 -5.23 -7.14 -19.77
C ARG A 249 -6.24 -6.64 -20.79
N ASP A 250 -7.48 -7.05 -20.65
CA ASP A 250 -8.59 -6.45 -21.42
C ASP A 250 -9.07 -5.16 -20.73
N PRO A 251 -8.89 -3.97 -21.35
CA PRO A 251 -9.31 -2.71 -20.73
C PRO A 251 -10.82 -2.58 -20.53
N LYS A 252 -11.64 -3.34 -21.28
CA LYS A 252 -13.11 -3.27 -21.19
C LYS A 252 -13.66 -4.10 -20.03
N THR A 253 -13.10 -5.29 -19.84
CA THR A 253 -13.59 -6.24 -18.82
C THR A 253 -12.73 -6.26 -17.56
N GLY A 254 -11.52 -5.67 -17.60
CA GLY A 254 -10.53 -5.72 -16.53
C GLY A 254 -9.80 -7.05 -16.40
N LEU A 255 -10.25 -8.09 -17.12
CA LEU A 255 -9.74 -9.44 -16.95
C LEU A 255 -8.30 -9.59 -17.46
N LEU A 256 -7.54 -10.42 -16.76
CA LEU A 256 -6.17 -10.80 -17.12
C LEU A 256 -6.19 -12.02 -18.04
N GLY A 257 -5.51 -11.89 -19.15
CA GLY A 257 -5.41 -12.92 -20.20
C GLY A 257 -4.16 -13.79 -20.07
N LYS A 258 -3.61 -14.18 -21.21
CA LYS A 258 -2.42 -15.03 -21.29
C LYS A 258 -1.15 -14.27 -20.90
N THR A 259 -0.15 -15.01 -20.48
CA THR A 259 1.22 -14.51 -20.34
C THR A 259 1.83 -14.27 -21.71
N VAL A 260 2.38 -13.09 -21.92
CA VAL A 260 3.04 -12.71 -23.17
C VAL A 260 4.55 -12.68 -23.05
N GLN A 261 5.07 -12.49 -21.83
CA GLN A 261 6.51 -12.44 -21.60
C GLN A 261 6.86 -12.85 -20.16
N LYS A 262 8.03 -13.45 -19.99
CA LYS A 262 8.69 -13.67 -18.70
C LYS A 262 10.10 -13.11 -18.79
N LEU A 263 10.46 -12.24 -17.83
CA LEU A 263 11.76 -11.57 -17.77
C LEU A 263 12.48 -12.06 -16.52
N PRO A 264 13.63 -12.71 -16.65
CA PRO A 264 14.45 -13.04 -15.48
C PRO A 264 15.06 -11.76 -14.90
N ILE A 265 14.88 -11.55 -13.61
CA ILE A 265 15.45 -10.43 -12.85
C ILE A 265 15.51 -10.81 -11.39
N ASP A 266 16.62 -10.55 -10.73
CA ASP A 266 16.83 -10.93 -9.35
C ASP A 266 15.93 -10.16 -8.39
N ALA A 267 15.18 -10.89 -7.57
CA ALA A 267 14.34 -10.45 -6.47
C ALA A 267 13.52 -9.15 -6.72
N PRO A 268 12.74 -9.04 -7.83
CA PRO A 268 12.02 -7.80 -8.14
C PRO A 268 11.00 -7.51 -7.05
N SER A 269 11.05 -6.29 -6.48
CA SER A 269 10.22 -5.90 -5.35
C SER A 269 9.36 -4.65 -5.59
N ASP A 270 9.63 -3.89 -6.66
CA ASP A 270 8.82 -2.75 -7.11
C ASP A 270 8.94 -2.57 -8.63
N LEU A 271 7.92 -1.93 -9.21
CA LEU A 271 7.82 -1.63 -10.64
C LEU A 271 7.25 -0.22 -10.83
N LYS A 272 8.01 0.66 -11.48
CA LYS A 272 7.56 2.01 -11.81
C LYS A 272 7.76 2.31 -13.29
N PHE A 273 6.75 2.93 -13.90
CA PHE A 273 6.85 3.43 -15.27
C PHE A 273 7.21 4.91 -15.27
N LEU A 274 8.25 5.26 -16.03
CA LEU A 274 8.54 6.64 -16.35
C LEU A 274 7.94 6.95 -17.74
N VAL A 275 6.89 7.73 -17.77
CA VAL A 275 6.32 8.23 -19.03
C VAL A 275 7.17 9.42 -19.47
N ARG A 276 7.89 9.29 -20.60
CA ARG A 276 8.59 10.43 -21.20
C ARG A 276 7.53 11.34 -21.84
N GLN A 277 7.53 12.58 -21.43
CA GLN A 277 6.74 13.64 -22.06
C GLN A 277 7.36 14.03 -23.41
#